data_35ba3bf321c2270895509ecab72a7b5a
#
_entry.id   35ba3bf321c2270895509ecab72a7b5a
#
_cell.length_a   1.000
_cell.length_b   1.000
_cell.length_c   1.000
_cell.angle_alpha   90.00
_cell.angle_beta   90.00
_cell.angle_gamma   90.00
#
_symmetry.space_group_name_H-M   'P 1'
#
loop_
_entity.id
_entity.type
_entity.pdbx_description
1 polymer ?
#
loop_
_entity_poly.entity_id
_entity_poly.type
_entity_poly.pdbx_seq_one_letter_code
_entity_poly.pdbx_strand_id
1 'polypeptide(L)'
;VNQALEQIRTERQEYEKRERAFQSEIENISHDLRTPLTVVLGYLKLMKGQKETDMEMVETIERKAKTMQRLVTDFYDLSRLSARDYEVEIKETDVGRILRESLMDSYHILEKRALELEAEIPEHIIEVLGDASALERIFLNLIQNAGRYAQSFLHVFVREQKQQVWICFENDAFNVTEADVEHLFERFYRKDRARTQEGTGLGLTVAKQLAEAMEAKLTAELIREPGGGKGEIIPKLRFTLEMKKVEKFMQKE
;
A
#
# COMPACT_ATOMS: atom_id res chain seq x y z
N VAL A 1 42.52 18.65 -0.49
CA VAL A 1 42.46 17.98 0.84
C VAL A 1 41.15 18.33 1.55
N ASN A 2 40.77 19.61 1.68
CA ASN A 2 39.55 19.99 2.41
C ASN A 2 38.26 19.47 1.77
N GLN A 3 38.13 19.51 0.44
CA GLN A 3 36.93 18.96 -0.24
C GLN A 3 36.77 17.45 -0.03
N ALA A 4 37.88 16.67 -0.09
CA ALA A 4 37.83 15.24 0.15
C ALA A 4 37.44 14.91 1.60
N LEU A 5 37.91 15.69 2.57
CA LEU A 5 37.55 15.54 3.99
C LEU A 5 36.07 15.89 4.24
N GLU A 6 35.54 16.92 3.59
CA GLU A 6 34.12 17.27 3.68
C GLU A 6 33.24 16.19 3.03
N GLN A 7 33.64 15.65 1.89
CA GLN A 7 32.93 14.56 1.25
C GLN A 7 32.89 13.30 2.11
N ILE A 8 34.02 12.88 2.70
CA ILE A 8 34.07 11.74 3.63
C ILE A 8 33.19 11.99 4.87
N ARG A 9 33.16 13.20 5.38
CA ARG A 9 32.29 13.54 6.53
C ARG A 9 30.81 13.44 6.15
N THR A 10 30.43 13.94 4.99
CA THR A 10 29.05 13.88 4.50
C THR A 10 28.61 12.43 4.27
N GLU A 11 29.44 11.63 3.60
CA GLU A 11 29.19 10.19 3.38
C GLU A 11 29.05 9.42 4.69
N ARG A 12 29.92 9.72 5.68
CA ARG A 12 29.84 9.11 7.01
C ARG A 12 28.56 9.49 7.74
N GLN A 13 28.15 10.76 7.69
CA GLN A 13 26.90 11.22 8.32
C GLN A 13 25.68 10.57 7.68
N GLU A 14 25.67 10.42 6.34
CA GLU A 14 24.62 9.71 5.63
C GLU A 14 24.58 8.22 6.01
N TYR A 15 25.74 7.58 6.13
CA TYR A 15 25.84 6.19 6.57
C TYR A 15 25.29 6.02 7.98
N GLU A 16 25.75 6.83 8.95
CA GLU A 16 25.25 6.80 10.33
C GLU A 16 23.74 7.08 10.41
N LYS A 17 23.22 7.96 9.56
CA LYS A 17 21.78 8.23 9.49
C LYS A 17 21.00 7.01 8.97
N ARG A 18 21.51 6.35 7.92
CA ARG A 18 20.91 5.11 7.38
C ARG A 18 20.94 3.97 8.39
N GLU A 19 22.04 3.80 9.11
CA GLU A 19 22.19 2.77 10.14
C GLU A 19 21.19 2.97 11.28
N ARG A 20 21.04 4.19 11.79
CA ARG A 20 20.05 4.52 12.83
C ARG A 20 18.61 4.29 12.34
N ALA A 21 18.31 4.69 11.10
CA ALA A 21 17.00 4.44 10.49
C ALA A 21 16.72 2.93 10.42
N PHE A 22 17.68 2.12 9.98
CA PHE A 22 17.56 0.67 9.90
C PHE A 22 17.37 0.02 11.29
N GLN A 23 18.12 0.45 12.31
CA GLN A 23 17.93 -0.03 13.69
C GLN A 23 16.52 0.28 14.21
N SER A 24 16.04 1.51 13.98
CA SER A 24 14.67 1.90 14.34
C SER A 24 13.61 1.08 13.61
N GLU A 25 13.85 0.72 12.35
CA GLU A 25 12.98 -0.17 11.58
C GLU A 25 12.88 -1.57 12.19
N ILE A 26 14.02 -2.16 12.55
CA ILE A 26 14.06 -3.49 13.21
C ILE A 26 13.33 -3.45 14.56
N GLU A 27 13.50 -2.39 15.35
CA GLU A 27 12.79 -2.23 16.61
C GLU A 27 11.27 -2.17 16.42
N ASN A 28 10.80 -1.38 15.44
CA ASN A 28 9.39 -1.25 15.10
C ASN A 28 8.79 -2.59 14.66
N ILE A 29 9.47 -3.33 13.78
CA ILE A 29 9.04 -4.66 13.32
C ILE A 29 8.98 -5.64 14.49
N SER A 30 10.00 -5.66 15.33
CA SER A 30 10.06 -6.54 16.48
C SER A 30 8.91 -6.29 17.45
N HIS A 31 8.56 -5.01 17.65
CA HIS A 31 7.40 -4.62 18.46
C HIS A 31 6.09 -5.07 17.83
N ASP A 32 5.92 -4.82 16.52
CA ASP A 32 4.68 -5.12 15.80
C ASP A 32 4.46 -6.63 15.55
N LEU A 33 5.54 -7.43 15.55
CA LEU A 33 5.47 -8.90 15.59
C LEU A 33 5.16 -9.43 16.98
N ARG A 34 5.72 -8.83 18.03
CA ARG A 34 5.51 -9.29 19.42
C ARG A 34 4.06 -9.21 19.84
N THR A 35 3.35 -8.16 19.44
CA THR A 35 1.95 -7.91 19.84
C THR A 35 1.02 -9.05 19.37
N PRO A 36 0.90 -9.39 18.07
CA PRO A 36 0.07 -10.51 17.61
C PRO A 36 0.55 -11.85 18.13
N LEU A 37 1.86 -12.06 18.28
CA LEU A 37 2.44 -13.30 18.84
C LEU A 37 1.99 -13.50 20.29
N THR A 38 1.99 -12.46 21.11
CA THR A 38 1.51 -12.52 22.49
C THR A 38 0.04 -12.92 22.56
N VAL A 39 -0.79 -12.41 21.66
CA VAL A 39 -2.22 -12.78 21.56
C VAL A 39 -2.36 -14.25 21.18
N VAL A 40 -1.64 -14.71 20.14
CA VAL A 40 -1.66 -16.11 19.71
C VAL A 40 -1.26 -17.06 20.87
N LEU A 41 -0.15 -16.77 21.54
CA LEU A 41 0.31 -17.58 22.67
C LEU A 41 -0.67 -17.55 23.85
N GLY A 42 -1.31 -16.42 24.11
CA GLY A 42 -2.34 -16.28 25.14
C GLY A 42 -3.56 -17.17 24.88
N TYR A 43 -4.12 -17.12 23.68
CA TYR A 43 -5.25 -17.96 23.28
C TYR A 43 -4.90 -19.44 23.28
N LEU A 44 -3.73 -19.82 22.75
CA LEU A 44 -3.26 -21.22 22.80
C LEU A 44 -3.12 -21.74 24.24
N LYS A 45 -2.68 -20.88 25.18
CA LYS A 45 -2.61 -21.26 26.60
C LYS A 45 -4.00 -21.45 27.21
N LEU A 46 -4.98 -20.61 26.87
CA LEU A 46 -6.36 -20.74 27.31
C LEU A 46 -6.99 -22.03 26.78
N MET A 47 -6.82 -22.31 25.47
CA MET A 47 -7.35 -23.53 24.84
C MET A 47 -6.81 -24.84 25.46
N LYS A 48 -5.55 -24.86 25.90
CA LYS A 48 -4.99 -26.03 26.59
C LYS A 48 -5.69 -26.38 27.90
N GLY A 49 -6.41 -25.44 28.50
CA GLY A 49 -7.15 -25.65 29.75
C GLY A 49 -8.65 -26.00 29.55
N GLN A 50 -9.13 -25.98 28.30
CA GLN A 50 -10.53 -26.21 27.97
C GLN A 50 -10.76 -27.60 27.37
N LYS A 51 -11.95 -28.20 27.62
CA LYS A 51 -12.33 -29.48 27.04
C LYS A 51 -12.92 -29.39 25.64
N GLU A 52 -13.42 -28.23 25.28
CA GLU A 52 -13.99 -27.93 23.96
C GLU A 52 -13.19 -26.84 23.27
N THR A 53 -13.03 -26.95 21.96
CA THR A 53 -12.32 -25.95 21.14
C THR A 53 -13.26 -24.79 20.86
N ASP A 54 -12.90 -23.61 21.33
CA ASP A 54 -13.60 -22.38 21.02
C ASP A 54 -13.18 -21.88 19.62
N MET A 55 -14.10 -21.93 18.67
CA MET A 55 -13.88 -21.54 17.28
C MET A 55 -13.52 -20.05 17.15
N GLU A 56 -14.04 -19.18 17.99
CA GLU A 56 -13.71 -17.74 18.00
C GLU A 56 -12.23 -17.52 18.34
N MET A 57 -11.70 -18.31 19.28
CA MET A 57 -10.27 -18.30 19.61
C MET A 57 -9.42 -18.75 18.43
N VAL A 58 -9.84 -19.81 17.73
CA VAL A 58 -9.12 -20.33 16.54
C VAL A 58 -9.09 -19.28 15.44
N GLU A 59 -10.23 -18.67 15.12
CA GLU A 59 -10.31 -17.59 14.11
C GLU A 59 -9.43 -16.38 14.49
N THR A 60 -9.38 -16.05 15.78
CA THR A 60 -8.52 -14.97 16.25
C THR A 60 -7.04 -15.29 16.10
N ILE A 61 -6.64 -16.53 16.43
CA ILE A 61 -5.27 -17.03 16.23
C ILE A 61 -4.90 -16.96 14.74
N GLU A 62 -5.77 -17.48 13.88
CA GLU A 62 -5.55 -17.46 12.43
C GLU A 62 -5.39 -16.05 11.88
N ARG A 63 -6.26 -15.12 12.26
CA ARG A 63 -6.20 -13.72 11.88
C ARG A 63 -4.87 -13.08 12.31
N LYS A 64 -4.42 -13.34 13.55
CA LYS A 64 -3.15 -12.79 14.07
C LYS A 64 -1.94 -13.43 13.39
N ALA A 65 -1.97 -14.71 13.09
CA ALA A 65 -0.93 -15.39 12.31
C ALA A 65 -0.82 -14.83 10.89
N LYS A 66 -1.94 -14.60 10.19
CA LYS A 66 -1.99 -13.93 8.88
C LYS A 66 -1.42 -12.50 8.93
N THR A 67 -1.69 -11.77 10.01
CA THR A 67 -1.11 -10.43 10.21
C THR A 67 0.41 -10.50 10.34
N MET A 68 0.93 -11.46 11.10
CA MET A 68 2.39 -11.66 11.23
C MET A 68 3.03 -12.06 9.91
N GLN A 69 2.42 -12.99 9.18
CA GLN A 69 2.91 -13.42 7.87
C GLN A 69 3.03 -12.24 6.92
N ARG A 70 2.01 -11.37 6.86
CA ARG A 70 2.03 -10.16 6.03
C ARG A 70 3.15 -9.19 6.45
N LEU A 71 3.32 -8.96 7.76
CA LEU A 71 4.41 -8.12 8.27
C LEU A 71 5.79 -8.61 7.81
N VAL A 72 6.04 -9.93 7.93
CA VAL A 72 7.30 -10.54 7.49
C VAL A 72 7.49 -10.39 5.99
N THR A 73 6.44 -10.62 5.21
CA THR A 73 6.49 -10.48 3.75
C THR A 73 6.75 -9.02 3.34
N ASP A 74 6.01 -8.07 3.90
CA ASP A 74 6.19 -6.64 3.62
C ASP A 74 7.61 -6.17 3.96
N PHE A 75 8.16 -6.64 5.09
CA PHE A 75 9.52 -6.32 5.50
C PHE A 75 10.58 -6.93 4.57
N TYR A 76 10.40 -8.19 4.20
CA TYR A 76 11.33 -8.88 3.29
C TYR A 76 11.40 -8.16 1.93
N ASP A 77 10.25 -7.77 1.38
CA ASP A 77 10.22 -7.06 0.11
C ASP A 77 10.82 -5.65 0.23
N LEU A 78 10.51 -4.95 1.32
CA LEU A 78 11.09 -3.64 1.58
C LEU A 78 12.62 -3.71 1.67
N SER A 79 13.15 -4.77 2.31
CA SER A 79 14.59 -5.03 2.40
C SER A 79 15.21 -5.24 1.03
N ARG A 80 14.58 -6.07 0.17
CA ARG A 80 15.06 -6.32 -1.20
C ARG A 80 14.98 -5.08 -2.09
N LEU A 81 13.85 -4.35 -2.03
CA LEU A 81 13.67 -3.10 -2.78
C LEU A 81 14.72 -2.05 -2.37
N SER A 82 15.01 -1.94 -1.07
CA SER A 82 16.01 -0.98 -0.54
C SER A 82 17.44 -1.34 -0.94
N ALA A 83 17.76 -2.62 -1.03
CA ALA A 83 19.05 -3.12 -1.49
C ALA A 83 19.23 -3.03 -3.01
N ARG A 84 18.18 -2.67 -3.77
CA ARG A 84 18.09 -2.76 -5.22
C ARG A 84 18.26 -4.20 -5.76
N ASP A 85 17.97 -5.18 -4.91
CA ASP A 85 18.01 -6.61 -5.24
C ASP A 85 16.64 -7.15 -5.69
N TYR A 86 15.65 -6.26 -5.81
CA TYR A 86 14.33 -6.60 -6.33
C TYR A 86 14.34 -6.47 -7.85
N GLU A 87 14.38 -7.59 -8.53
CA GLU A 87 14.27 -7.65 -10.00
C GLU A 87 12.79 -7.54 -10.39
N VAL A 88 12.41 -6.45 -11.05
CA VAL A 88 11.11 -6.29 -11.70
C VAL A 88 11.20 -6.80 -13.13
N GLU A 89 10.25 -7.62 -13.52
CA GLU A 89 10.17 -8.15 -14.87
C GLU A 89 9.31 -7.23 -15.75
N ILE A 90 9.91 -6.17 -16.28
CA ILE A 90 9.22 -5.17 -17.10
C ILE A 90 8.78 -5.78 -18.43
N LYS A 91 7.48 -5.88 -18.64
CA LYS A 91 6.83 -6.39 -19.85
C LYS A 91 5.66 -5.48 -20.26
N GLU A 92 5.23 -5.61 -21.52
CA GLU A 92 3.96 -5.07 -21.95
C GLU A 92 2.83 -5.78 -21.18
N THR A 93 2.07 -5.01 -20.42
CA THR A 93 1.13 -5.55 -19.45
C THR A 93 -0.20 -4.80 -19.55
N ASP A 94 -1.32 -5.53 -19.67
CA ASP A 94 -2.68 -4.95 -19.61
C ASP A 94 -3.04 -4.58 -18.17
N VAL A 95 -2.81 -3.31 -17.84
CA VAL A 95 -3.06 -2.79 -16.49
C VAL A 95 -4.55 -2.77 -16.15
N GLY A 96 -5.43 -2.59 -17.15
CA GLY A 96 -6.88 -2.60 -16.95
C GLY A 96 -7.38 -3.98 -16.51
N ARG A 97 -6.85 -5.06 -17.10
CA ARG A 97 -7.16 -6.44 -16.71
C ARG A 97 -6.70 -6.72 -15.28
N ILE A 98 -5.43 -6.42 -14.95
CA ILE A 98 -4.89 -6.65 -13.60
C ILE A 98 -5.69 -5.87 -12.55
N LEU A 99 -6.08 -4.64 -12.86
CA LEU A 99 -6.86 -3.82 -11.94
C LEU A 99 -8.24 -4.43 -11.66
N ARG A 100 -8.95 -4.91 -12.72
CA ARG A 100 -10.23 -5.59 -12.57
C ARG A 100 -10.12 -6.87 -11.74
N GLU A 101 -9.12 -7.71 -12.05
CA GLU A 101 -8.85 -8.95 -11.30
C GLU A 101 -8.56 -8.64 -9.82
N SER A 102 -7.69 -7.66 -9.53
CA SER A 102 -7.36 -7.25 -8.16
C SER A 102 -8.57 -6.73 -7.37
N LEU A 103 -9.47 -5.99 -8.02
CA LEU A 103 -10.72 -5.51 -7.40
C LEU A 103 -11.67 -6.67 -7.11
N MET A 104 -11.82 -7.62 -8.03
CA MET A 104 -12.68 -8.80 -7.85
C MET A 104 -12.19 -9.67 -6.69
N ASP A 105 -10.90 -9.98 -6.67
CA ASP A 105 -10.30 -10.81 -5.62
C ASP A 105 -10.37 -10.16 -4.23
N SER A 106 -10.34 -8.83 -4.20
CA SER A 106 -10.35 -8.05 -2.96
C SER A 106 -11.75 -7.53 -2.58
N TYR A 107 -12.80 -7.82 -3.35
CA TYR A 107 -14.15 -7.30 -3.12
C TYR A 107 -14.68 -7.60 -1.72
N HIS A 108 -14.37 -8.79 -1.20
CA HIS A 108 -14.75 -9.20 0.16
C HIS A 108 -14.21 -8.26 1.26
N ILE A 109 -13.12 -7.53 1.01
CA ILE A 109 -12.55 -6.53 1.95
C ILE A 109 -13.46 -5.32 2.05
N LEU A 110 -14.00 -4.88 0.90
CA LEU A 110 -14.88 -3.72 0.79
C LEU A 110 -16.29 -4.06 1.30
N GLU A 111 -16.82 -5.23 0.91
CA GLU A 111 -18.12 -5.74 1.35
C GLU A 111 -18.21 -5.86 2.87
N LYS A 112 -17.19 -6.41 3.53
CA LYS A 112 -17.12 -6.53 4.99
C LYS A 112 -17.23 -5.18 5.72
N ARG A 113 -16.86 -4.10 5.05
CA ARG A 113 -16.93 -2.72 5.56
C ARG A 113 -18.13 -1.94 5.04
N ALA A 114 -18.99 -2.57 4.23
CA ALA A 114 -20.12 -1.95 3.55
C ALA A 114 -19.71 -0.70 2.76
N LEU A 115 -18.52 -0.72 2.14
CA LEU A 115 -18.03 0.35 1.28
C LEU A 115 -18.66 0.21 -0.12
N GLU A 116 -19.16 1.32 -0.64
CA GLU A 116 -19.63 1.41 -2.03
C GLU A 116 -18.41 1.43 -2.96
N LEU A 117 -18.36 0.47 -3.91
CA LEU A 117 -17.31 0.43 -4.93
C LEU A 117 -17.85 0.99 -6.24
N GLU A 118 -17.24 2.06 -6.72
CA GLU A 118 -17.43 2.58 -8.08
C GLU A 118 -16.16 2.35 -8.88
N ALA A 119 -16.26 1.72 -10.08
CA ALA A 119 -15.11 1.40 -10.91
C ALA A 119 -15.32 1.87 -12.35
N GLU A 120 -14.57 2.88 -12.79
CA GLU A 120 -14.56 3.38 -14.17
C GLU A 120 -13.29 2.90 -14.88
N ILE A 121 -13.29 1.65 -15.33
CA ILE A 121 -12.15 1.03 -16.01
C ILE A 121 -12.55 0.74 -17.46
N PRO A 122 -11.85 1.32 -18.46
CA PRO A 122 -12.13 1.05 -19.86
C PRO A 122 -12.11 -0.46 -20.18
N GLU A 123 -12.99 -0.90 -21.07
CA GLU A 123 -13.04 -2.32 -21.48
C GLU A 123 -11.90 -2.72 -22.43
N HIS A 124 -11.36 -1.76 -23.17
CA HIS A 124 -10.25 -2.01 -24.09
C HIS A 124 -8.93 -2.27 -23.35
N ILE A 125 -8.00 -2.92 -24.03
CA ILE A 125 -6.68 -3.24 -23.50
C ILE A 125 -5.86 -1.97 -23.29
N ILE A 126 -5.33 -1.80 -22.08
CA ILE A 126 -4.48 -0.66 -21.69
C ILE A 126 -3.08 -1.19 -21.41
N GLU A 127 -2.21 -1.15 -22.42
CA GLU A 127 -0.85 -1.66 -22.28
C GLU A 127 0.08 -0.60 -21.68
N VAL A 128 0.77 -1.01 -20.62
CA VAL A 128 1.84 -0.25 -19.96
C VAL A 128 3.10 -1.10 -19.86
N LEU A 129 4.26 -0.46 -19.68
CA LEU A 129 5.49 -1.17 -19.33
C LEU A 129 5.51 -1.37 -17.81
N GLY A 130 5.41 -2.63 -17.37
CA GLY A 130 5.34 -2.93 -15.94
C GLY A 130 5.42 -4.42 -15.64
N ASP A 131 5.60 -4.74 -14.37
CA ASP A 131 5.57 -6.08 -13.80
C ASP A 131 4.16 -6.37 -13.25
N ALA A 132 3.51 -7.43 -13.75
CA ALA A 132 2.15 -7.78 -13.36
C ALA A 132 2.03 -8.03 -11.85
N SER A 133 2.98 -8.77 -11.26
CA SER A 133 2.98 -9.10 -9.82
C SER A 133 3.19 -7.85 -8.96
N ALA A 134 4.05 -6.93 -9.40
CA ALA A 134 4.26 -5.66 -8.72
C ALA A 134 2.99 -4.78 -8.79
N LEU A 135 2.30 -4.75 -9.94
CA LEU A 135 1.04 -4.02 -10.10
C LEU A 135 -0.08 -4.60 -9.23
N GLU A 136 -0.28 -5.91 -9.24
CA GLU A 136 -1.24 -6.59 -8.35
C GLU A 136 -1.00 -6.21 -6.89
N ARG A 137 0.25 -6.19 -6.48
CA ARG A 137 0.64 -5.86 -5.11
C ARG A 137 0.41 -4.39 -4.77
N ILE A 138 0.68 -3.46 -5.70
CA ILE A 138 0.35 -2.04 -5.53
C ILE A 138 -1.16 -1.89 -5.33
N PHE A 139 -1.96 -2.48 -6.23
CA PHE A 139 -3.41 -2.38 -6.17
C PHE A 139 -3.98 -2.98 -4.88
N LEU A 140 -3.50 -4.15 -4.48
CA LEU A 140 -3.89 -4.80 -3.23
C LEU A 140 -3.61 -3.90 -2.01
N ASN A 141 -2.44 -3.25 -1.97
CA ASN A 141 -2.09 -2.33 -0.89
C ASN A 141 -3.02 -1.11 -0.85
N LEU A 142 -3.38 -0.54 -2.01
CA LEU A 142 -4.30 0.61 -2.10
C LEU A 142 -5.74 0.20 -1.73
N ILE A 143 -6.24 -0.94 -2.20
CA ILE A 143 -7.57 -1.47 -1.84
C ILE A 143 -7.65 -1.77 -0.34
N GLN A 144 -6.61 -2.41 0.23
CA GLN A 144 -6.56 -2.67 1.67
C GLN A 144 -6.49 -1.39 2.50
N ASN A 145 -5.81 -0.34 1.98
CA ASN A 145 -5.79 0.96 2.62
C ASN A 145 -7.20 1.57 2.65
N ALA A 146 -7.91 1.59 1.53
CA ALA A 146 -9.31 2.02 1.47
C ALA A 146 -10.19 1.19 2.42
N GLY A 147 -10.10 -0.14 2.38
CA GLY A 147 -10.85 -1.04 3.28
C GLY A 147 -10.59 -0.81 4.77
N ARG A 148 -9.51 -0.14 5.16
CA ARG A 148 -9.22 0.21 6.56
C ARG A 148 -9.71 1.60 6.93
N TYR A 149 -9.54 2.57 6.06
CA TYR A 149 -9.65 3.97 6.41
C TYR A 149 -10.86 4.68 5.79
N ALA A 150 -11.39 4.18 4.68
CA ALA A 150 -12.62 4.67 4.09
C ALA A 150 -13.81 4.40 5.02
N GLN A 151 -14.81 5.27 4.97
CA GLN A 151 -16.04 5.15 5.74
C GLN A 151 -17.26 4.83 4.87
N SER A 152 -17.29 5.30 3.62
CA SER A 152 -18.46 5.17 2.75
C SER A 152 -18.16 4.60 1.37
N PHE A 153 -17.07 4.99 0.71
CA PHE A 153 -16.84 4.60 -0.69
C PHE A 153 -15.37 4.39 -1.04
N LEU A 154 -15.17 3.62 -2.11
CA LEU A 154 -13.95 3.56 -2.90
C LEU A 154 -14.30 3.77 -4.36
N HIS A 155 -13.79 4.82 -4.99
CA HIS A 155 -13.89 5.07 -6.42
C HIS A 155 -12.55 4.78 -7.09
N VAL A 156 -12.55 3.88 -8.09
CA VAL A 156 -11.35 3.50 -8.85
C VAL A 156 -11.58 3.84 -10.32
N PHE A 157 -10.71 4.64 -10.89
CA PHE A 157 -10.86 5.05 -12.29
C PHE A 157 -9.52 5.12 -13.01
N VAL A 158 -9.58 4.91 -14.34
CA VAL A 158 -8.42 5.01 -15.23
C VAL A 158 -8.61 6.18 -16.17
N ARG A 159 -7.57 6.99 -16.32
CA ARG A 159 -7.53 8.09 -17.30
C ARG A 159 -6.31 7.88 -18.21
N GLU A 160 -6.54 8.01 -19.51
CA GLU A 160 -5.52 7.82 -20.52
C GLU A 160 -5.22 9.13 -21.24
N GLN A 161 -3.95 9.41 -21.43
CA GLN A 161 -3.46 10.40 -22.40
C GLN A 161 -2.54 9.72 -23.41
N LYS A 162 -2.01 10.49 -24.38
CA LYS A 162 -1.25 9.93 -25.50
C LYS A 162 -0.11 9.00 -25.06
N GLN A 163 0.62 9.35 -23.99
CA GLN A 163 1.84 8.64 -23.53
C GLN A 163 1.77 8.18 -22.08
N GLN A 164 0.68 8.46 -21.39
CA GLN A 164 0.55 8.19 -19.96
C GLN A 164 -0.81 7.58 -19.63
N VAL A 165 -0.81 6.77 -18.59
CA VAL A 165 -1.99 6.20 -17.97
C VAL A 165 -1.94 6.56 -16.49
N TRP A 166 -3.04 7.08 -15.96
CA TRP A 166 -3.25 7.31 -14.53
C TRP A 166 -4.30 6.34 -14.02
N ILE A 167 -3.91 5.58 -13.00
CA ILE A 167 -4.80 4.71 -12.25
C ILE A 167 -5.02 5.38 -10.90
N CYS A 168 -6.27 5.75 -10.64
CA CYS A 168 -6.65 6.53 -9.46
C CYS A 168 -7.51 5.71 -8.51
N PHE A 169 -7.20 5.78 -7.22
CA PHE A 169 -7.98 5.22 -6.12
C PHE A 169 -8.37 6.37 -5.20
N GLU A 170 -9.66 6.61 -5.06
CA GLU A 170 -10.20 7.74 -4.31
C GLU A 170 -11.20 7.25 -3.27
N ASN A 171 -11.00 7.65 -2.02
CA ASN A 171 -11.91 7.34 -0.92
C ASN A 171 -12.11 8.56 -0.02
N ASP A 172 -13.19 8.56 0.76
CA ASP A 172 -13.43 9.56 1.79
C ASP A 172 -12.35 9.53 2.89
N ALA A 173 -11.98 10.71 3.39
CA ALA A 173 -10.83 10.86 4.29
C ALA A 173 -11.06 11.94 5.36
N PHE A 174 -12.13 11.83 6.13
CA PHE A 174 -12.55 12.84 7.11
C PHE A 174 -11.48 13.22 8.14
N ASN A 175 -10.62 12.30 8.48
CA ASN A 175 -9.61 12.49 9.52
C ASN A 175 -8.20 12.75 8.96
N VAL A 176 -8.02 12.89 7.63
CA VAL A 176 -6.71 13.11 7.01
C VAL A 176 -6.46 14.59 6.84
N THR A 177 -5.24 15.06 7.16
CA THR A 177 -4.77 16.43 6.96
C THR A 177 -3.71 16.49 5.86
N GLU A 178 -3.42 17.67 5.32
CA GLU A 178 -2.32 17.86 4.35
C GLU A 178 -0.97 17.38 4.91
N ALA A 179 -0.70 17.66 6.18
CA ALA A 179 0.52 17.19 6.84
C ALA A 179 0.59 15.65 6.91
N ASP A 180 -0.55 14.96 7.07
CA ASP A 180 -0.58 13.50 7.03
C ASP A 180 -0.21 12.97 5.64
N VAL A 181 -0.65 13.64 4.57
CA VAL A 181 -0.39 13.21 3.18
C VAL A 181 1.09 13.17 2.86
N GLU A 182 1.88 14.12 3.38
CA GLU A 182 3.33 14.16 3.20
C GLU A 182 4.04 12.92 3.76
N HIS A 183 3.46 12.32 4.81
CA HIS A 183 4.04 11.19 5.54
C HIS A 183 3.44 9.81 5.17
N LEU A 184 2.37 9.76 4.35
CA LEU A 184 1.65 8.50 4.04
C LEU A 184 2.54 7.38 3.50
N PHE A 185 3.61 7.72 2.78
CA PHE A 185 4.54 6.77 2.19
C PHE A 185 5.77 6.49 3.05
N GLU A 186 5.87 7.11 4.23
CA GLU A 186 6.94 6.82 5.18
C GLU A 186 6.73 5.46 5.84
N ARG A 187 7.83 4.79 6.12
CA ARG A 187 7.81 3.46 6.76
C ARG A 187 7.20 3.56 8.15
N PHE A 188 6.29 2.64 8.48
CA PHE A 188 5.60 2.57 9.77
C PHE A 188 4.75 3.78 10.11
N TYR A 189 4.53 4.71 9.17
CA TYR A 189 3.65 5.83 9.40
C TYR A 189 2.21 5.34 9.61
N ARG A 190 1.59 5.79 10.67
CA ARG A 190 0.21 5.53 11.03
C ARG A 190 -0.32 6.77 11.73
N LYS A 191 -1.39 7.36 11.19
CA LYS A 191 -2.01 8.54 11.76
C LYS A 191 -2.48 8.31 13.20
N ASP A 192 -3.20 7.22 13.42
CA ASP A 192 -3.64 6.80 14.75
C ASP A 192 -2.77 5.65 15.24
N ARG A 193 -1.91 5.95 16.20
CA ARG A 193 -1.24 4.93 17.01
C ARG A 193 -2.23 4.20 17.93
N ALA A 194 -3.53 4.54 17.88
CA ALA A 194 -4.59 3.89 18.62
C ALA A 194 -4.72 2.42 18.17
N ARG A 195 -4.48 1.57 19.11
CA ARG A 195 -4.23 0.12 19.14
C ARG A 195 -5.25 -0.80 18.48
N THR A 196 -6.24 -0.32 17.75
CA THR A 196 -7.40 -1.11 17.29
C THR A 196 -7.43 -1.43 15.80
N GLN A 197 -6.70 -0.73 14.94
CA GLN A 197 -6.69 -1.02 13.51
C GLN A 197 -5.45 -1.81 13.09
N GLU A 198 -5.67 -2.97 12.46
CA GLU A 198 -4.66 -3.90 11.98
C GLU A 198 -3.96 -3.32 10.72
N GLY A 199 -2.87 -2.59 10.90
CA GLY A 199 -2.07 -2.07 9.79
C GLY A 199 -0.58 -2.08 10.15
N THR A 200 0.28 -2.46 9.20
CA THR A 200 1.73 -2.52 9.39
C THR A 200 2.41 -1.18 9.20
N GLY A 201 1.75 -0.22 8.51
CA GLY A 201 2.38 1.02 8.08
C GLY A 201 3.44 0.82 6.98
N LEU A 202 3.53 -0.38 6.40
CA LEU A 202 4.50 -0.71 5.35
C LEU A 202 3.86 -0.78 3.95
N GLY A 203 2.56 -1.07 3.85
CA GLY A 203 1.91 -1.34 2.57
C GLY A 203 2.02 -0.20 1.55
N LEU A 204 1.82 1.05 1.97
CA LEU A 204 1.95 2.21 1.07
C LEU A 204 3.42 2.47 0.69
N THR A 205 4.37 2.25 1.61
CA THR A 205 5.80 2.34 1.32
C THR A 205 6.22 1.30 0.30
N VAL A 206 5.78 0.04 0.45
CA VAL A 206 6.03 -1.04 -0.52
C VAL A 206 5.42 -0.68 -1.88
N ALA A 207 4.16 -0.22 -1.91
CA ALA A 207 3.51 0.20 -3.14
C ALA A 207 4.30 1.31 -3.88
N LYS A 208 4.79 2.32 -3.15
CA LYS A 208 5.59 3.39 -3.73
C LYS A 208 6.93 2.90 -4.28
N GLN A 209 7.64 2.06 -3.53
CA GLN A 209 8.93 1.52 -3.97
C GLN A 209 8.79 0.57 -5.18
N LEU A 210 7.72 -0.24 -5.24
CA LEU A 210 7.41 -1.06 -6.41
C LEU A 210 7.10 -0.19 -7.65
N ALA A 211 6.34 0.89 -7.48
CA ALA A 211 6.10 1.85 -8.56
C ALA A 211 7.42 2.47 -9.04
N GLU A 212 8.27 2.95 -8.13
CA GLU A 212 9.58 3.52 -8.45
C GLU A 212 10.51 2.51 -9.15
N ALA A 213 10.49 1.23 -8.75
CA ALA A 213 11.25 0.16 -9.40
C ALA A 213 10.81 -0.08 -10.84
N MET A 214 9.55 0.23 -11.20
CA MET A 214 9.00 0.18 -12.55
C MET A 214 9.10 1.52 -13.31
N GLU A 215 9.86 2.50 -12.81
CA GLU A 215 9.88 3.88 -13.33
C GLU A 215 8.49 4.55 -13.38
N ALA A 216 7.54 4.06 -12.60
CA ALA A 216 6.23 4.66 -12.40
C ALA A 216 6.23 5.60 -11.20
N LYS A 217 5.21 6.46 -11.10
CA LYS A 217 5.09 7.43 -10.00
C LYS A 217 3.81 7.18 -9.23
N LEU A 218 3.93 6.91 -7.93
CA LEU A 218 2.78 6.83 -7.01
C LEU A 218 2.75 8.08 -6.13
N THR A 219 1.63 8.81 -6.19
CA THR A 219 1.39 10.03 -5.41
C THR A 219 0.10 9.91 -4.61
N ALA A 220 -0.04 10.77 -3.60
CA ALA A 220 -1.27 10.95 -2.84
C ALA A 220 -1.59 12.44 -2.74
N GLU A 221 -2.88 12.78 -2.78
CA GLU A 221 -3.37 14.14 -2.59
C GLU A 221 -4.70 14.15 -1.83
N LEU A 222 -4.90 15.20 -1.04
CA LEU A 222 -6.17 15.44 -0.35
C LEU A 222 -7.00 16.42 -1.17
N ILE A 223 -8.18 15.97 -1.61
CA ILE A 223 -9.10 16.74 -2.44
C ILE A 223 -10.25 17.22 -1.57
N ARG A 224 -10.58 18.50 -1.67
CA ARG A 224 -11.70 19.12 -0.99
C ARG A 224 -12.63 19.74 -2.01
N GLU A 225 -13.53 18.92 -2.53
CA GLU A 225 -14.55 19.38 -3.47
C GLU A 225 -15.87 19.62 -2.72
N PRO A 226 -16.68 20.63 -3.12
CA PRO A 226 -18.02 20.77 -2.61
C PRO A 226 -18.84 19.55 -2.97
N GLY A 227 -19.35 18.84 -1.98
CA GLY A 227 -20.26 17.71 -2.19
C GLY A 227 -21.55 18.17 -2.88
N GLY A 228 -22.08 17.37 -3.80
CA GLY A 228 -23.25 17.68 -4.62
C GLY A 228 -24.59 17.72 -3.85
N GLY A 229 -24.69 18.51 -2.79
CA GLY A 229 -25.94 18.73 -2.07
C GLY A 229 -25.69 19.20 -0.62
N LYS A 230 -26.12 20.42 -0.31
CA LYS A 230 -26.05 21.06 1.03
C LYS A 230 -24.69 21.63 1.49
N GLY A 231 -23.71 21.85 0.61
CA GLY A 231 -22.49 22.59 0.98
C GLY A 231 -21.55 21.85 1.95
N GLU A 232 -21.74 20.56 2.17
CA GLU A 232 -20.86 19.74 2.98
C GLU A 232 -19.65 19.31 2.14
N ILE A 233 -18.44 19.70 2.55
CA ILE A 233 -17.19 19.31 1.88
C ILE A 233 -16.78 17.96 2.43
N ILE A 234 -16.85 16.93 1.60
CA ILE A 234 -16.31 15.60 1.94
C ILE A 234 -14.85 15.56 1.47
N PRO A 235 -13.87 15.55 2.38
CA PRO A 235 -12.48 15.41 1.98
C PRO A 235 -12.24 14.02 1.42
N LYS A 236 -11.57 13.93 0.28
CA LYS A 236 -11.23 12.69 -0.40
C LYS A 236 -9.72 12.54 -0.46
N LEU A 237 -9.22 11.35 -0.17
CA LEU A 237 -7.82 10.99 -0.39
C LEU A 237 -7.72 10.26 -1.72
N ARG A 238 -6.94 10.81 -2.65
CA ARG A 238 -6.68 10.20 -3.95
C ARG A 238 -5.24 9.71 -4.02
N PHE A 239 -5.08 8.44 -4.36
CA PHE A 239 -3.80 7.87 -4.78
C PHE A 239 -3.79 7.77 -6.30
N THR A 240 -2.71 8.22 -6.93
CA THR A 240 -2.55 8.19 -8.39
C THR A 240 -1.27 7.46 -8.74
N LEU A 241 -1.41 6.34 -9.45
CA LEU A 241 -0.31 5.64 -10.10
C LEU A 241 -0.21 6.11 -11.55
N GLU A 242 0.88 6.79 -11.88
CA GLU A 242 1.19 7.28 -13.22
C GLU A 242 2.20 6.36 -13.90
N MET A 243 1.86 5.87 -15.09
CA MET A 243 2.68 4.94 -15.87
C MET A 243 2.80 5.38 -17.33
N LYS A 244 3.89 4.98 -17.96
CA LYS A 244 4.08 5.18 -19.41
C LYS A 244 3.22 4.19 -20.18
N LYS A 245 2.42 4.68 -21.13
CA LYS A 245 1.64 3.85 -22.04
C LYS A 245 2.53 3.29 -23.15
N VAL A 246 2.32 2.04 -23.53
CA VAL A 246 2.96 1.46 -24.72
C VAL A 246 2.34 2.09 -25.96
N GLU A 247 3.17 2.75 -26.78
CA GLU A 247 2.72 3.25 -28.09
C GLU A 247 2.69 2.09 -29.09
N LYS A 248 1.51 1.63 -29.48
CA LYS A 248 1.38 0.80 -30.67
C LYS A 248 1.55 1.70 -31.88
N PHE A 249 2.70 1.62 -32.53
CA PHE A 249 2.81 2.13 -33.90
C PHE A 249 1.73 1.42 -34.73
N MET A 250 0.66 2.13 -35.12
CA MET A 250 -0.21 1.64 -36.15
C MET A 250 0.65 1.47 -37.41
N GLN A 251 1.03 0.23 -37.71
CA GLN A 251 1.50 -0.11 -39.04
C GLN A 251 0.35 0.28 -40.00
N LYS A 252 0.56 1.36 -40.74
CA LYS A 252 -0.30 1.68 -41.87
C LYS A 252 -0.06 0.59 -42.92
N GLU A 253 -1.04 -0.31 -43.08
CA GLU A 253 -1.18 -1.08 -44.32
C GLU A 253 -1.43 -0.16 -45.50
#